data_c1440ca67ea12afe0d3f7df68bfc8685
#
_entry.id   c1440ca67ea12afe0d3f7df68bfc8685
#
_cell.length_a   1.000
_cell.length_b   1.000
_cell.length_c   1.000
_cell.angle_alpha   90.00
_cell.angle_beta   90.00
_cell.angle_gamma   90.00
#
_symmetry.space_group_name_H-M   'P 1'
#
loop_
_entity.id
_entity.type
_entity.pdbx_description
1 polymer ?
#
loop_
_entity_poly.entity_id
_entity_poly.type
_entity_poly.pdbx_seq_one_letter_code
_entity_poly.pdbx_strand_id
1 'polypeptide(L)'
;MEAPYIDAVLKEWQLYTDVLVARPLIKEIHLGGGTPTFFKPSELKRLIEGIFERADIAEHHEFSFEGHPNNTSKAHLQLLYDLGFRRVSYGVQDYSEKVQKAIHRLQPFENVKRVTDQAREIGYTSVSHDLVFGLPFQTLDDVLYTIDKSNTLRPDRIAFYSYAHVPWIKGNGQRGFKDEDVPTGEVKRQLYEEGKQRLLQVGYAEIGMDHFALPTDSMYRAFEQHQLHRNFMGYTASKTQVMIGLGMSAISDSWYGFAQNEKDLEAYYERLEKNEIPVCKGHILNPEDLIIRRHILNLMCQFTTSWAQPELQFAEIDQVLQQLSEMQKDGLLHISEKQIDVTDEGKKFIRNICMAFDLRLQRKMPETKIFSMTV
;
A
#
# COMPACT_ATOMS: atom_id res chain seq x y z
N MET A 1 9.52 8.65 24.95
CA MET A 1 9.19 9.04 23.56
C MET A 1 7.88 8.43 23.09
N GLU A 2 7.52 7.18 23.45
CA GLU A 2 6.29 6.51 22.98
C GLU A 2 5.02 7.22 23.48
N ALA A 3 4.86 7.39 24.79
CA ALA A 3 3.66 7.94 25.40
C ALA A 3 3.28 9.34 24.88
N PRO A 4 4.17 10.33 24.78
CA PRO A 4 3.83 11.63 24.22
C PRO A 4 3.33 11.57 22.78
N TYR A 5 3.85 10.66 21.96
CA TYR A 5 3.38 10.51 20.59
C TYR A 5 1.98 9.91 20.53
N ILE A 6 1.69 8.91 21.37
CA ILE A 6 0.32 8.36 21.48
C ILE A 6 -0.67 9.42 21.97
N ASP A 7 -0.28 10.27 22.96
CA ASP A 7 -1.11 11.38 23.42
C ASP A 7 -1.43 12.35 22.29
N ALA A 8 -0.42 12.67 21.46
CA ALA A 8 -0.59 13.54 20.31
C ALA A 8 -1.54 12.94 19.26
N VAL A 9 -1.39 11.65 18.93
CA VAL A 9 -2.28 10.97 17.98
C VAL A 9 -3.73 10.92 18.51
N LEU A 10 -3.92 10.68 19.79
CA LEU A 10 -5.26 10.70 20.43
C LEU A 10 -5.85 12.11 20.46
N LYS A 11 -5.01 13.13 20.66
CA LYS A 11 -5.45 14.54 20.57
C LYS A 11 -5.86 14.89 19.14
N GLU A 12 -5.12 14.45 18.13
CA GLU A 12 -5.49 14.60 16.73
C GLU A 12 -6.85 13.93 16.45
N TRP A 13 -7.03 12.67 16.90
CA TRP A 13 -8.30 11.97 16.77
C TRP A 13 -9.46 12.71 17.42
N GLN A 14 -9.24 13.29 18.61
CA GLN A 14 -10.20 14.15 19.26
C GLN A 14 -10.61 15.34 18.37
N LEU A 15 -9.62 16.06 17.79
CA LEU A 15 -9.90 17.22 16.94
C LEU A 15 -10.73 16.83 15.70
N TYR A 16 -10.45 15.68 15.08
CA TYR A 16 -11.27 15.18 13.98
C TYR A 16 -12.70 14.86 14.43
N THR A 17 -12.85 14.14 15.55
CA THR A 17 -14.18 13.73 16.02
C THR A 17 -15.03 14.89 16.51
N ASP A 18 -14.41 15.96 17.02
CA ASP A 18 -15.10 17.17 17.48
C ASP A 18 -15.72 17.98 16.32
N VAL A 19 -15.22 17.83 15.08
CA VAL A 19 -15.79 18.50 13.91
C VAL A 19 -16.72 17.61 13.07
N LEU A 20 -16.81 16.32 13.37
CA LEU A 20 -17.74 15.42 12.70
C LEU A 20 -19.18 15.67 13.18
N VAL A 21 -20.13 15.63 12.24
CA VAL A 21 -21.55 15.83 12.54
C VAL A 21 -22.14 14.69 13.39
N ALA A 22 -21.59 13.48 13.23
CA ALA A 22 -22.04 12.29 13.96
C ALA A 22 -20.82 11.49 14.43
N ARG A 23 -21.06 10.64 15.44
CA ARG A 23 -20.06 9.70 15.92
C ARG A 23 -19.62 8.78 14.77
N PRO A 24 -18.30 8.69 14.46
CA PRO A 24 -17.85 7.90 13.34
C PRO A 24 -18.06 6.41 13.58
N LEU A 25 -18.40 5.69 12.50
CA LEU A 25 -18.45 4.23 12.45
C LEU A 25 -17.20 3.71 11.77
N ILE A 26 -16.31 3.10 12.55
CA ILE A 26 -15.03 2.56 12.04
C ILE A 26 -15.27 1.19 11.41
N LYS A 27 -14.89 1.07 10.15
CA LYS A 27 -14.92 -0.17 9.39
C LYS A 27 -13.54 -0.77 9.19
N GLU A 28 -12.51 0.07 9.12
CA GLU A 28 -11.13 -0.36 8.96
C GLU A 28 -10.21 0.40 9.91
N ILE A 29 -9.23 -0.29 10.46
CA ILE A 29 -8.05 0.29 11.11
C ILE A 29 -6.82 -0.37 10.50
N HIS A 30 -5.87 0.47 10.09
CA HIS A 30 -4.56 0.00 9.67
C HIS A 30 -3.47 0.73 10.44
N LEU A 31 -2.64 -0.01 11.14
CA LEU A 31 -1.43 0.51 11.76
C LEU A 31 -0.25 0.26 10.83
N GLY A 32 0.33 1.32 10.28
CA GLY A 32 1.44 1.25 9.33
C GLY A 32 2.32 2.48 9.39
N GLY A 33 3.12 2.70 8.35
CA GLY A 33 3.93 3.90 8.18
C GLY A 33 5.22 3.94 9.00
N GLY A 34 5.74 2.84 9.37
CA GLY A 34 6.94 2.63 10.13
C GLY A 34 6.93 1.21 10.68
N THR A 35 7.15 1.06 11.97
CA THR A 35 7.02 -0.25 12.61
C THR A 35 6.08 -0.13 13.81
N PRO A 36 4.78 -0.39 13.68
CA PRO A 36 3.84 -0.28 14.81
C PRO A 36 4.25 -1.10 16.02
N THR A 37 4.85 -2.27 15.82
CA THR A 37 5.36 -3.13 16.88
C THR A 37 6.67 -2.62 17.53
N PHE A 38 7.10 -1.39 17.21
CA PHE A 38 8.08 -0.64 17.98
C PHE A 38 7.48 -0.17 19.32
N PHE A 39 6.20 0.22 19.32
CA PHE A 39 5.50 0.60 20.55
C PHE A 39 5.27 -0.62 21.43
N LYS A 40 5.35 -0.41 22.74
CA LYS A 40 4.99 -1.47 23.71
C LYS A 40 3.50 -1.84 23.58
N PRO A 41 3.13 -3.09 23.88
CA PRO A 41 1.73 -3.50 23.85
C PRO A 41 0.81 -2.58 24.66
N SER A 42 1.24 -2.08 25.82
CA SER A 42 0.46 -1.15 26.65
C SER A 42 0.14 0.17 25.94
N GLU A 43 1.08 0.70 25.15
CA GLU A 43 0.87 1.94 24.39
C GLU A 43 -0.04 1.73 23.19
N LEU A 44 0.10 0.59 22.49
CA LEU A 44 -0.84 0.21 21.42
C LEU A 44 -2.25 0.01 21.97
N LYS A 45 -2.38 -0.61 23.14
CA LYS A 45 -3.68 -0.75 23.81
C LYS A 45 -4.32 0.61 24.06
N ARG A 46 -3.56 1.52 24.67
CA ARG A 46 -4.02 2.88 24.97
C ARG A 46 -4.47 3.64 23.70
N LEU A 47 -3.69 3.51 22.62
CA LEU A 47 -4.03 4.12 21.34
C LEU A 47 -5.38 3.60 20.81
N ILE A 48 -5.53 2.29 20.72
CA ILE A 48 -6.72 1.68 20.10
C ILE A 48 -7.95 1.89 20.96
N GLU A 49 -7.85 1.69 22.29
CA GLU A 49 -8.96 1.96 23.22
C GLU A 49 -9.38 3.44 23.17
N GLY A 50 -8.41 4.38 23.14
CA GLY A 50 -8.72 5.80 23.03
C GLY A 50 -9.37 6.18 21.67
N ILE A 51 -9.07 5.47 20.58
CA ILE A 51 -9.81 5.62 19.34
C ILE A 51 -11.24 5.11 19.48
N PHE A 52 -11.45 3.96 20.13
CA PHE A 52 -12.77 3.35 20.33
C PHE A 52 -13.67 4.18 21.26
N GLU A 53 -13.12 4.92 22.22
CA GLU A 53 -13.89 5.80 23.10
C GLU A 53 -14.71 6.85 22.32
N ARG A 54 -14.23 7.24 21.12
CA ARG A 54 -14.83 8.30 20.31
C ARG A 54 -15.49 7.81 19.01
N ALA A 55 -15.56 6.50 18.80
CA ALA A 55 -16.12 5.90 17.60
C ALA A 55 -16.91 4.64 17.93
N ASP A 56 -17.82 4.28 17.04
CA ASP A 56 -18.46 2.97 17.03
C ASP A 56 -17.70 2.05 16.06
N ILE A 57 -17.75 0.74 16.31
CA ILE A 57 -17.08 -0.25 15.46
C ILE A 57 -18.14 -0.96 14.63
N ALA A 58 -17.94 -1.05 13.32
CA ALA A 58 -18.83 -1.78 12.45
C ALA A 58 -18.83 -3.27 12.77
N GLU A 59 -19.98 -3.93 12.66
CA GLU A 59 -20.13 -5.37 12.88
C GLU A 59 -19.16 -6.16 11.99
N HIS A 60 -19.07 -5.77 10.72
CA HIS A 60 -18.10 -6.31 9.78
C HIS A 60 -16.96 -5.30 9.59
N HIS A 61 -15.91 -5.46 10.38
CA HIS A 61 -14.71 -4.61 10.33
C HIS A 61 -13.47 -5.41 9.92
N GLU A 62 -12.48 -4.71 9.39
CA GLU A 62 -11.17 -5.29 9.04
C GLU A 62 -10.05 -4.46 9.67
N PHE A 63 -9.45 -4.96 10.74
CA PHE A 63 -8.31 -4.33 11.40
C PHE A 63 -7.02 -5.06 11.04
N SER A 64 -6.00 -4.29 10.67
CA SER A 64 -4.71 -4.80 10.19
C SER A 64 -3.55 -3.96 10.70
N PHE A 65 -2.37 -4.55 10.75
CA PHE A 65 -1.15 -3.84 11.09
C PHE A 65 0.08 -4.41 10.39
N GLU A 66 1.11 -3.57 10.28
CA GLU A 66 2.43 -3.94 9.81
C GLU A 66 3.30 -4.34 11.01
N GLY A 67 3.95 -5.49 10.92
CA GLY A 67 4.85 -6.01 11.93
C GLY A 67 6.27 -6.18 11.40
N HIS A 68 7.27 -5.89 12.25
CA HIS A 68 8.65 -6.26 11.95
C HIS A 68 8.95 -7.60 12.65
N PRO A 69 9.35 -8.67 11.93
CA PRO A 69 9.53 -10.00 12.51
C PRO A 69 10.46 -10.07 13.71
N ASN A 70 11.50 -9.22 13.74
CA ASN A 70 12.41 -9.19 14.88
C ASN A 70 11.82 -8.52 16.15
N ASN A 71 10.87 -7.58 15.96
CA ASN A 71 10.34 -6.75 17.05
C ASN A 71 8.94 -7.18 17.49
N THR A 72 8.22 -7.93 16.65
CA THR A 72 6.88 -8.41 16.99
C THR A 72 6.97 -9.55 18.00
N SER A 73 6.35 -9.38 19.15
CA SER A 73 6.24 -10.40 20.21
C SER A 73 4.86 -11.05 20.21
N LYS A 74 4.73 -12.22 20.86
CA LYS A 74 3.44 -12.88 21.08
C LYS A 74 2.46 -11.97 21.84
N ALA A 75 2.96 -11.13 22.76
CA ALA A 75 2.13 -10.15 23.48
C ALA A 75 1.55 -9.07 22.57
N HIS A 76 2.29 -8.59 21.57
CA HIS A 76 1.74 -7.68 20.55
C HIS A 76 0.62 -8.36 19.75
N LEU A 77 0.87 -9.57 19.28
CA LEU A 77 -0.12 -10.33 18.49
C LEU A 77 -1.38 -10.61 19.30
N GLN A 78 -1.26 -11.09 20.54
CA GLN A 78 -2.40 -11.39 21.38
C GLN A 78 -3.22 -10.14 21.69
N LEU A 79 -2.57 -9.06 22.11
CA LEU A 79 -3.24 -7.80 22.39
C LEU A 79 -4.04 -7.28 21.19
N LEU A 80 -3.38 -7.19 20.03
CA LEU A 80 -4.05 -6.68 18.84
C LEU A 80 -5.19 -7.59 18.38
N TYR A 81 -5.03 -8.91 18.52
CA TYR A 81 -6.09 -9.87 18.27
C TYR A 81 -7.31 -9.65 19.19
N ASP A 82 -7.07 -9.45 20.49
CA ASP A 82 -8.12 -9.17 21.48
C ASP A 82 -8.85 -7.84 21.19
N LEU A 83 -8.16 -6.88 20.56
CA LEU A 83 -8.72 -5.60 20.11
C LEU A 83 -9.37 -5.66 18.70
N GLY A 84 -9.54 -6.86 18.12
CA GLY A 84 -10.25 -7.06 16.87
C GLY A 84 -9.38 -7.15 15.62
N PHE A 85 -8.06 -7.04 15.72
CA PHE A 85 -7.16 -7.20 14.57
C PHE A 85 -7.13 -8.65 14.11
N ARG A 86 -7.26 -8.87 12.80
CA ARG A 86 -7.28 -10.20 12.20
C ARG A 86 -6.28 -10.36 11.06
N ARG A 87 -5.61 -9.28 10.68
CA ARG A 87 -4.63 -9.30 9.60
C ARG A 87 -3.32 -8.65 10.05
N VAL A 88 -2.22 -9.26 9.61
CA VAL A 88 -0.86 -8.74 9.83
C VAL A 88 -0.03 -8.88 8.57
N SER A 89 0.77 -7.84 8.24
CA SER A 89 1.80 -7.92 7.20
C SER A 89 3.18 -7.89 7.84
N TYR A 90 4.07 -8.74 7.34
CA TYR A 90 5.46 -8.78 7.76
C TYR A 90 6.37 -8.39 6.62
N GLY A 91 7.12 -7.30 6.82
CA GLY A 91 8.17 -6.91 5.88
C GLY A 91 9.32 -7.91 5.89
N VAL A 92 9.30 -8.91 5.04
CA VAL A 92 10.35 -9.92 4.89
C VAL A 92 11.50 -9.37 4.04
N GLN A 93 11.19 -8.72 2.96
CA GLN A 93 12.07 -8.14 1.94
C GLN A 93 12.81 -9.21 1.13
N ASP A 94 13.80 -9.88 1.72
CA ASP A 94 14.62 -10.92 1.10
C ASP A 94 15.22 -11.84 2.18
N TYR A 95 15.49 -13.11 1.85
CA TYR A 95 16.14 -14.07 2.75
C TYR A 95 17.63 -14.29 2.46
N SER A 96 18.16 -13.75 1.37
CA SER A 96 19.60 -13.82 1.08
C SER A 96 20.40 -12.96 2.04
N GLU A 97 21.34 -13.56 2.76
CA GLU A 97 22.13 -12.87 3.79
C GLU A 97 22.94 -11.70 3.21
N LYS A 98 23.46 -11.85 1.97
CA LYS A 98 24.22 -10.77 1.29
C LYS A 98 23.31 -9.56 1.01
N VAL A 99 22.08 -9.80 0.59
CA VAL A 99 21.07 -8.77 0.31
C VAL A 99 20.66 -8.10 1.62
N GLN A 100 20.34 -8.88 2.66
CA GLN A 100 19.98 -8.36 3.99
C GLN A 100 21.09 -7.47 4.59
N LYS A 101 22.36 -7.85 4.42
CA LYS A 101 23.51 -7.03 4.85
C LYS A 101 23.57 -5.71 4.09
N ALA A 102 23.35 -5.72 2.78
CA ALA A 102 23.39 -4.52 1.95
C ALA A 102 22.31 -3.49 2.31
N ILE A 103 21.13 -3.97 2.68
CA ILE A 103 20.00 -3.10 3.11
C ILE A 103 19.97 -2.86 4.64
N HIS A 104 21.01 -3.27 5.38
CA HIS A 104 21.10 -3.16 6.84
C HIS A 104 19.91 -3.76 7.60
N ARG A 105 19.35 -4.86 7.09
CA ARG A 105 18.17 -5.51 7.66
C ARG A 105 18.38 -7.01 7.82
N LEU A 106 19.17 -7.40 8.82
CA LEU A 106 19.38 -8.81 9.16
C LEU A 106 18.12 -9.38 9.81
N GLN A 107 17.48 -10.30 9.13
CA GLN A 107 16.20 -10.88 9.53
C GLN A 107 16.17 -12.37 9.21
N PRO A 108 16.60 -13.22 10.19
CA PRO A 108 16.61 -14.67 10.00
C PRO A 108 15.21 -15.21 9.66
N PHE A 109 15.15 -16.21 8.79
CA PHE A 109 13.91 -16.92 8.45
C PHE A 109 13.14 -17.41 9.69
N GLU A 110 13.87 -17.87 10.71
CA GLU A 110 13.27 -18.38 11.94
C GLU A 110 12.44 -17.32 12.69
N ASN A 111 12.82 -16.03 12.59
CA ASN A 111 12.03 -14.95 13.18
C ASN A 111 10.74 -14.73 12.42
N VAL A 112 10.76 -14.79 11.08
CA VAL A 112 9.56 -14.71 10.25
C VAL A 112 8.64 -15.90 10.52
N LYS A 113 9.22 -17.12 10.54
CA LYS A 113 8.48 -18.35 10.87
C LYS A 113 7.79 -18.22 12.22
N ARG A 114 8.54 -17.85 13.26
CA ARG A 114 8.02 -17.70 14.62
C ARG A 114 6.80 -16.78 14.68
N VAL A 115 6.89 -15.57 14.09
CA VAL A 115 5.77 -14.61 14.16
C VAL A 115 4.59 -15.02 13.27
N THR A 116 4.84 -15.68 12.15
CA THR A 116 3.79 -16.23 11.27
C THR A 116 3.03 -17.36 11.99
N ASP A 117 3.76 -18.32 12.59
CA ASP A 117 3.16 -19.42 13.34
C ASP A 117 2.35 -18.90 14.54
N GLN A 118 2.92 -17.97 15.33
CA GLN A 118 2.23 -17.35 16.46
C GLN A 118 0.96 -16.59 16.04
N ALA A 119 0.99 -15.86 14.92
CA ALA A 119 -0.21 -15.20 14.42
C ALA A 119 -1.30 -16.21 14.09
N ARG A 120 -0.96 -17.32 13.41
CA ARG A 120 -1.91 -18.38 13.06
C ARG A 120 -2.45 -19.12 14.29
N GLU A 121 -1.58 -19.44 15.27
CA GLU A 121 -1.97 -20.07 16.53
C GLU A 121 -2.98 -19.23 17.31
N ILE A 122 -2.83 -17.90 17.30
CA ILE A 122 -3.73 -16.95 17.97
C ILE A 122 -5.06 -16.83 17.22
N GLY A 123 -5.07 -17.05 15.88
CA GLY A 123 -6.28 -17.03 15.08
C GLY A 123 -6.36 -15.91 14.03
N TYR A 124 -5.23 -15.28 13.68
CA TYR A 124 -5.20 -14.33 12.55
C TYR A 124 -5.63 -15.01 11.26
N THR A 125 -6.57 -14.37 10.55
CA THR A 125 -7.19 -14.93 9.35
C THR A 125 -6.43 -14.62 8.06
N SER A 126 -5.53 -13.63 8.10
CA SER A 126 -4.67 -13.30 6.97
C SER A 126 -3.29 -12.84 7.46
N VAL A 127 -2.25 -13.53 7.01
CA VAL A 127 -0.85 -13.17 7.22
C VAL A 127 -0.24 -12.84 5.87
N SER A 128 0.34 -11.64 5.74
CA SER A 128 0.97 -11.17 4.51
C SER A 128 2.48 -11.10 4.66
N HIS A 129 3.20 -11.39 3.57
CA HIS A 129 4.64 -11.15 3.48
C HIS A 129 4.94 -10.12 2.39
N ASP A 130 5.74 -9.11 2.73
CA ASP A 130 6.22 -8.13 1.78
C ASP A 130 7.61 -8.54 1.32
N LEU A 131 7.76 -8.84 0.04
CA LEU A 131 9.00 -9.21 -0.64
C LEU A 131 9.42 -8.07 -1.57
N VAL A 132 10.71 -7.89 -1.76
CA VAL A 132 11.23 -6.83 -2.62
C VAL A 132 12.20 -7.41 -3.65
N PHE A 133 11.98 -7.09 -4.91
CA PHE A 133 12.91 -7.41 -5.99
C PHE A 133 13.67 -6.18 -6.47
N GLY A 134 14.85 -6.41 -7.04
CA GLY A 134 15.73 -5.34 -7.49
C GLY A 134 16.54 -4.70 -6.35
N LEU A 135 16.70 -5.38 -5.23
CA LEU A 135 17.57 -4.96 -4.13
C LEU A 135 19.07 -5.04 -4.53
N PRO A 136 19.95 -4.27 -3.87
CA PRO A 136 21.39 -4.34 -4.15
C PRO A 136 21.93 -5.77 -4.03
N PHE A 137 22.77 -6.16 -5.01
CA PHE A 137 23.38 -7.49 -5.14
C PHE A 137 22.40 -8.66 -5.32
N GLN A 138 21.11 -8.41 -5.42
CA GLN A 138 20.10 -9.46 -5.58
C GLN A 138 20.20 -10.11 -6.96
N THR A 139 20.20 -11.43 -7.00
CA THR A 139 20.19 -12.25 -8.22
C THR A 139 18.83 -12.94 -8.40
N LEU A 140 18.60 -13.54 -9.56
CA LEU A 140 17.39 -14.33 -9.80
C LEU A 140 17.26 -15.49 -8.78
N ASP A 141 18.35 -16.18 -8.50
CA ASP A 141 18.36 -17.27 -7.51
C ASP A 141 17.95 -16.79 -6.11
N ASP A 142 18.37 -15.57 -5.71
CA ASP A 142 17.97 -14.96 -4.44
C ASP A 142 16.46 -14.71 -4.39
N VAL A 143 15.88 -14.17 -5.47
CA VAL A 143 14.44 -13.92 -5.59
C VAL A 143 13.65 -15.22 -5.50
N LEU A 144 14.02 -16.23 -6.29
CA LEU A 144 13.33 -17.52 -6.30
C LEU A 144 13.47 -18.23 -4.93
N TYR A 145 14.66 -18.20 -4.34
CA TYR A 145 14.88 -18.72 -2.99
C TYR A 145 13.99 -18.04 -1.95
N THR A 146 13.87 -16.71 -2.02
CA THR A 146 13.04 -15.92 -1.09
C THR A 146 11.57 -16.26 -1.24
N ILE A 147 11.06 -16.41 -2.47
CA ILE A 147 9.68 -16.82 -2.74
C ILE A 147 9.43 -18.23 -2.20
N ASP A 148 10.32 -19.17 -2.49
CA ASP A 148 10.19 -20.57 -2.04
C ASP A 148 10.21 -20.69 -0.52
N LYS A 149 11.09 -19.96 0.13
CA LYS A 149 11.14 -19.88 1.60
C LYS A 149 9.86 -19.28 2.18
N SER A 150 9.38 -18.16 1.63
CA SER A 150 8.11 -17.57 2.05
C SER A 150 6.96 -18.56 1.85
N ASN A 151 6.93 -19.28 0.72
CA ASN A 151 5.89 -20.25 0.43
C ASN A 151 5.86 -21.44 1.43
N THR A 152 6.97 -21.79 2.07
CA THR A 152 6.95 -22.81 3.15
C THR A 152 6.09 -22.40 4.34
N LEU A 153 5.94 -21.08 4.57
CA LEU A 153 5.08 -20.50 5.61
C LEU A 153 3.66 -20.21 5.11
N ARG A 154 3.43 -20.36 3.82
CA ARG A 154 2.14 -20.19 3.15
C ARG A 154 1.39 -18.92 3.57
N PRO A 155 1.97 -17.71 3.43
CA PRO A 155 1.24 -16.47 3.72
C PRO A 155 -0.01 -16.36 2.83
N ASP A 156 -1.05 -15.69 3.31
CA ASP A 156 -2.31 -15.53 2.58
C ASP A 156 -2.17 -14.52 1.44
N ARG A 157 -1.28 -13.53 1.63
CA ARG A 157 -0.93 -12.52 0.63
C ARG A 157 0.58 -12.37 0.52
N ILE A 158 1.01 -11.98 -0.67
CA ILE A 158 2.37 -11.53 -0.93
C ILE A 158 2.30 -10.21 -1.66
N ALA A 159 2.99 -9.21 -1.13
CA ALA A 159 3.31 -8.01 -1.86
C ALA A 159 4.74 -8.15 -2.40
N PHE A 160 4.91 -8.09 -3.72
CA PHE A 160 6.19 -8.28 -4.40
C PHE A 160 6.63 -6.96 -5.03
N TYR A 161 7.22 -6.09 -4.19
CA TYR A 161 7.51 -4.71 -4.55
C TYR A 161 8.82 -4.55 -5.33
N SER A 162 8.81 -3.62 -6.26
CA SER A 162 10.02 -3.13 -6.91
C SER A 162 10.81 -2.21 -5.97
N TYR A 163 12.10 -2.48 -5.77
CA TYR A 163 12.99 -1.56 -5.05
C TYR A 163 13.06 -0.20 -5.76
N ALA A 164 12.70 0.85 -5.03
CA ALA A 164 12.82 2.23 -5.51
C ALA A 164 14.18 2.81 -5.14
N HIS A 165 15.10 2.86 -6.11
CA HIS A 165 16.39 3.50 -5.91
C HIS A 165 16.27 5.02 -6.08
N VAL A 166 16.43 5.76 -4.97
CA VAL A 166 16.27 7.22 -4.92
C VAL A 166 17.42 7.88 -4.15
N PRO A 167 18.68 7.75 -4.66
CA PRO A 167 19.88 8.20 -3.96
C PRO A 167 19.93 9.71 -3.70
N TRP A 168 19.13 10.48 -4.43
CA TRP A 168 19.00 11.95 -4.26
C TRP A 168 18.17 12.37 -3.04
N ILE A 169 17.41 11.45 -2.43
CA ILE A 169 16.65 11.74 -1.21
C ILE A 169 17.57 11.55 0.00
N LYS A 170 17.85 12.66 0.72
CA LYS A 170 18.65 12.60 1.94
C LYS A 170 17.94 11.82 3.05
N GLY A 171 18.68 10.95 3.75
CA GLY A 171 18.18 10.24 4.93
C GLY A 171 17.43 8.94 4.66
N ASN A 172 17.32 8.49 3.42
CA ASN A 172 16.60 7.25 3.06
C ASN A 172 17.33 5.93 3.40
N GLY A 173 18.47 5.97 4.11
CA GLY A 173 19.19 4.76 4.53
C GLY A 173 19.88 3.96 3.41
N GLN A 174 19.83 4.43 2.16
CA GLN A 174 20.46 3.79 1.00
C GLN A 174 21.98 4.06 1.01
N ARG A 175 22.66 3.49 2.01
CA ARG A 175 24.11 3.64 2.21
C ARG A 175 24.73 2.26 2.35
N GLY A 176 25.89 2.04 1.77
CA GLY A 176 26.65 0.78 1.85
C GLY A 176 26.69 -0.02 0.57
N PHE A 177 26.12 0.51 -0.53
CA PHE A 177 26.22 -0.01 -1.89
C PHE A 177 26.26 1.16 -2.89
N LYS A 178 26.68 0.88 -4.12
CA LYS A 178 26.74 1.85 -5.20
C LYS A 178 25.56 1.64 -6.16
N ASP A 179 25.32 2.62 -7.03
CA ASP A 179 24.27 2.53 -8.06
C ASP A 179 24.45 1.31 -8.97
N GLU A 180 25.70 0.94 -9.27
CA GLU A 180 26.08 -0.24 -10.08
C GLU A 180 25.73 -1.59 -9.42
N ASP A 181 25.54 -1.62 -8.10
CA ASP A 181 25.17 -2.83 -7.35
C ASP A 181 23.65 -3.12 -7.40
N VAL A 182 22.86 -2.20 -7.96
CA VAL A 182 21.40 -2.29 -8.03
C VAL A 182 20.99 -2.84 -9.41
N PRO A 183 20.23 -3.93 -9.49
CA PRO A 183 19.68 -4.43 -10.75
C PRO A 183 18.86 -3.38 -11.48
N THR A 184 19.10 -3.17 -12.76
CA THR A 184 18.38 -2.18 -13.58
C THR A 184 17.98 -2.79 -14.94
N GLY A 185 17.06 -2.11 -15.64
CA GLY A 185 16.64 -2.47 -16.99
C GLY A 185 16.18 -3.92 -17.12
N GLU A 186 16.73 -4.64 -18.10
CA GLU A 186 16.36 -6.01 -18.41
C GLU A 186 16.57 -6.98 -17.23
N VAL A 187 17.65 -6.81 -16.46
CA VAL A 187 17.90 -7.67 -15.28
C VAL A 187 16.78 -7.50 -14.27
N LYS A 188 16.40 -6.27 -13.94
CA LYS A 188 15.33 -5.99 -12.98
C LYS A 188 13.98 -6.53 -13.48
N ARG A 189 13.71 -6.39 -14.78
CA ARG A 189 12.50 -6.94 -15.42
C ARG A 189 12.46 -8.46 -15.30
N GLN A 190 13.58 -9.14 -15.55
CA GLN A 190 13.67 -10.59 -15.39
C GLN A 190 13.38 -11.03 -13.95
N LEU A 191 13.92 -10.33 -12.95
CA LEU A 191 13.62 -10.63 -11.54
C LEU A 191 12.11 -10.59 -11.25
N TYR A 192 11.42 -9.60 -11.81
CA TYR A 192 9.96 -9.49 -11.65
C TYR A 192 9.24 -10.63 -12.37
N GLU A 193 9.53 -10.84 -13.67
CA GLU A 193 8.77 -11.80 -14.47
C GLU A 193 8.93 -13.24 -13.95
N GLU A 194 10.16 -13.66 -13.66
CA GLU A 194 10.43 -14.99 -13.11
C GLU A 194 9.89 -15.14 -11.68
N GLY A 195 10.01 -14.11 -10.85
CA GLY A 195 9.41 -14.08 -9.52
C GLY A 195 7.88 -14.19 -9.57
N LYS A 196 7.21 -13.45 -10.44
CA LYS A 196 5.78 -13.55 -10.71
C LYS A 196 5.39 -14.97 -11.16
N GLN A 197 6.10 -15.52 -12.14
CA GLN A 197 5.85 -16.88 -12.62
C GLN A 197 5.97 -17.90 -11.47
N ARG A 198 6.98 -17.73 -10.61
CA ARG A 198 7.15 -18.61 -9.44
C ARG A 198 5.98 -18.50 -8.47
N LEU A 199 5.49 -17.29 -8.18
CA LEU A 199 4.33 -17.07 -7.33
C LEU A 199 3.07 -17.73 -7.90
N LEU A 200 2.83 -17.61 -9.20
CA LEU A 200 1.71 -18.28 -9.87
C LEU A 200 1.84 -19.80 -9.79
N GLN A 201 3.03 -20.36 -10.05
CA GLN A 201 3.29 -21.81 -9.97
C GLN A 201 3.04 -22.38 -8.57
N VAL A 202 3.35 -21.63 -7.51
CA VAL A 202 3.09 -22.07 -6.13
C VAL A 202 1.66 -21.76 -5.65
N GLY A 203 0.77 -21.30 -6.56
CA GLY A 203 -0.67 -21.21 -6.35
C GLY A 203 -1.19 -19.90 -5.82
N TYR A 204 -0.43 -18.80 -5.93
CA TYR A 204 -0.97 -17.46 -5.75
C TYR A 204 -1.61 -16.96 -7.04
N ALA A 205 -2.64 -16.14 -6.93
CA ALA A 205 -3.22 -15.38 -8.04
C ALA A 205 -2.73 -13.94 -7.99
N GLU A 206 -2.45 -13.35 -9.15
CA GLU A 206 -2.15 -11.93 -9.28
C GLU A 206 -3.45 -11.13 -9.09
N ILE A 207 -3.43 -10.17 -8.17
CA ILE A 207 -4.56 -9.28 -7.90
C ILE A 207 -4.43 -8.00 -8.72
N GLY A 208 -3.23 -7.46 -8.78
CA GLY A 208 -2.88 -6.28 -9.54
C GLY A 208 -1.61 -5.64 -9.03
N MET A 209 -0.90 -4.98 -9.92
CA MET A 209 0.42 -4.41 -9.66
C MET A 209 1.34 -5.44 -8.99
N ASP A 210 1.69 -5.20 -7.75
CA ASP A 210 2.68 -5.96 -6.98
C ASP A 210 2.02 -6.94 -5.99
N HIS A 211 0.69 -7.14 -6.05
CA HIS A 211 -0.05 -7.90 -5.05
C HIS A 211 -0.50 -9.26 -5.57
N PHE A 212 -0.25 -10.27 -4.76
CA PHE A 212 -0.63 -11.65 -4.99
C PHE A 212 -1.39 -12.18 -3.76
N ALA A 213 -2.40 -13.02 -3.97
CA ALA A 213 -3.17 -13.61 -2.90
C ALA A 213 -3.50 -15.07 -3.18
N LEU A 214 -3.68 -15.84 -2.12
CA LEU A 214 -4.26 -17.18 -2.24
C LEU A 214 -5.75 -17.06 -2.62
N PRO A 215 -6.31 -18.03 -3.38
CA PRO A 215 -7.73 -18.03 -3.72
C PRO A 215 -8.68 -18.04 -2.51
N THR A 216 -8.18 -18.40 -1.34
CA THR A 216 -8.93 -18.40 -0.07
C THR A 216 -8.98 -17.05 0.62
N ASP A 217 -8.14 -16.08 0.22
CA ASP A 217 -8.08 -14.76 0.84
C ASP A 217 -9.24 -13.85 0.41
N SER A 218 -9.63 -12.92 1.28
CA SER A 218 -10.72 -11.96 1.00
C SER A 218 -10.40 -11.00 -0.14
N MET A 219 -9.12 -10.66 -0.36
CA MET A 219 -8.70 -9.79 -1.46
C MET A 219 -8.91 -10.46 -2.81
N TYR A 220 -8.57 -11.75 -2.95
CA TYR A 220 -8.84 -12.50 -4.16
C TYR A 220 -10.34 -12.60 -4.45
N ARG A 221 -11.17 -12.90 -3.42
CA ARG A 221 -12.62 -12.96 -3.59
C ARG A 221 -13.20 -11.61 -4.01
N ALA A 222 -12.73 -10.51 -3.42
CA ALA A 222 -13.15 -9.17 -3.83
C ALA A 222 -12.73 -8.85 -5.28
N PHE A 223 -11.56 -9.32 -5.72
CA PHE A 223 -11.10 -9.19 -7.09
C PHE A 223 -12.03 -9.95 -8.06
N GLU A 224 -12.30 -11.22 -7.83
CA GLU A 224 -13.19 -12.05 -8.64
C GLU A 224 -14.63 -11.50 -8.70
N GLN A 225 -15.09 -10.88 -7.62
CA GLN A 225 -16.44 -10.30 -7.53
C GLN A 225 -16.51 -8.85 -8.05
N HIS A 226 -15.44 -8.30 -8.60
CA HIS A 226 -15.34 -6.89 -9.02
C HIS A 226 -15.66 -5.89 -7.89
N GLN A 227 -15.36 -6.28 -6.66
CA GLN A 227 -15.56 -5.45 -5.44
C GLN A 227 -14.25 -4.88 -4.89
N LEU A 228 -13.12 -5.23 -5.53
CA LEU A 228 -11.82 -4.70 -5.15
C LEU A 228 -11.84 -3.18 -5.22
N HIS A 229 -11.30 -2.55 -4.21
CA HIS A 229 -11.11 -1.12 -4.14
C HIS A 229 -9.64 -0.80 -3.91
N ARG A 230 -9.23 0.42 -4.24
CA ARG A 230 -7.89 0.93 -3.96
C ARG A 230 -8.01 2.32 -3.35
N ASN A 231 -7.39 2.49 -2.21
CA ASN A 231 -7.17 3.78 -1.58
C ASN A 231 -5.67 4.11 -1.55
N PHE A 232 -5.29 5.14 -0.81
CA PHE A 232 -3.90 5.56 -0.71
C PHE A 232 -2.96 4.50 -0.10
N MET A 233 -3.47 3.60 0.74
CA MET A 233 -2.67 2.52 1.36
C MET A 233 -2.49 1.29 0.45
N GLY A 234 -3.32 1.13 -0.58
CA GLY A 234 -3.25 -0.03 -1.47
C GLY A 234 -4.62 -0.65 -1.77
N TYR A 235 -4.61 -1.93 -2.16
CA TYR A 235 -5.84 -2.67 -2.43
C TYR A 235 -6.55 -3.10 -1.14
N THR A 236 -7.86 -2.97 -1.13
CA THR A 236 -8.74 -3.41 -0.05
C THR A 236 -9.99 -4.07 -0.60
N ALA A 237 -10.56 -5.02 0.15
CA ALA A 237 -11.85 -5.63 -0.14
C ALA A 237 -13.03 -4.75 0.31
N SER A 238 -12.77 -3.65 0.99
CA SER A 238 -13.76 -2.77 1.58
C SER A 238 -13.79 -1.41 0.87
N LYS A 239 -14.99 -0.91 0.59
CA LYS A 239 -15.19 0.45 0.05
C LYS A 239 -15.55 1.40 1.19
N THR A 240 -14.56 2.09 1.70
CA THR A 240 -14.75 3.20 2.64
C THR A 240 -14.76 4.53 1.90
N GLN A 241 -15.61 5.46 2.32
CA GLN A 241 -15.70 6.79 1.69
C GLN A 241 -14.70 7.78 2.26
N VAL A 242 -14.26 7.56 3.49
CA VAL A 242 -13.35 8.43 4.21
C VAL A 242 -12.31 7.58 4.93
N MET A 243 -11.06 7.89 4.71
CA MET A 243 -9.92 7.40 5.45
C MET A 243 -9.25 8.59 6.15
N ILE A 244 -9.23 8.59 7.47
CA ILE A 244 -8.53 9.58 8.28
C ILE A 244 -7.17 9.02 8.64
N GLY A 245 -6.12 9.65 8.13
CA GLY A 245 -4.74 9.31 8.48
C GLY A 245 -4.33 10.08 9.73
N LEU A 246 -3.99 9.37 10.80
CA LEU A 246 -3.54 9.93 12.07
C LEU A 246 -2.03 9.77 12.22
N GLY A 247 -1.40 10.77 12.81
CA GLY A 247 0.03 10.79 13.06
C GLY A 247 0.82 11.59 12.04
N MET A 248 2.10 11.77 12.34
CA MET A 248 3.06 12.48 11.50
C MET A 248 3.12 11.90 10.08
N SER A 249 3.13 12.74 9.07
CA SER A 249 3.16 12.38 7.63
C SER A 249 1.93 11.64 7.11
N ALA A 250 0.96 11.30 7.94
CA ALA A 250 -0.21 10.51 7.56
C ALA A 250 -1.01 11.20 6.45
N ILE A 251 -1.62 10.39 5.60
CA ILE A 251 -2.44 10.87 4.48
C ILE A 251 -3.88 10.45 4.73
N SER A 252 -4.77 11.44 4.66
CA SER A 252 -6.20 11.25 4.64
C SER A 252 -6.71 11.23 3.19
N ASP A 253 -7.64 10.33 2.92
CA ASP A 253 -8.26 10.14 1.61
C ASP A 253 -9.77 10.10 1.79
N SER A 254 -10.46 11.10 1.24
CA SER A 254 -11.90 11.07 1.11
C SER A 254 -12.27 11.04 -0.38
N TRP A 255 -13.53 10.71 -0.69
CA TRP A 255 -13.97 10.75 -2.08
C TRP A 255 -13.76 12.12 -2.72
N TYR A 256 -13.84 13.20 -1.95
CA TYR A 256 -13.80 14.58 -2.45
C TYR A 256 -12.47 15.29 -2.20
N GLY A 257 -11.47 14.64 -1.62
CA GLY A 257 -10.21 15.32 -1.35
C GLY A 257 -9.18 14.49 -0.62
N PHE A 258 -7.95 14.99 -0.65
CA PHE A 258 -6.80 14.43 0.04
C PHE A 258 -6.23 15.46 1.01
N ALA A 259 -5.68 14.99 2.11
CA ALA A 259 -4.92 15.82 3.04
C ALA A 259 -3.68 15.05 3.52
N GLN A 260 -2.61 15.77 3.82
CA GLN A 260 -1.41 15.20 4.42
C GLN A 260 -0.99 16.00 5.64
N ASN A 261 -0.70 15.30 6.72
CA ASN A 261 -0.20 15.86 7.96
C ASN A 261 1.24 16.36 7.85
N GLU A 262 1.64 17.21 8.80
CA GLU A 262 3.02 17.67 8.97
C GLU A 262 3.99 16.48 8.97
N LYS A 263 5.12 16.66 8.29
CA LYS A 263 6.15 15.61 8.13
C LYS A 263 7.22 15.68 9.19
N ASP A 264 7.35 16.82 9.81
CA ASP A 264 8.26 17.06 10.93
C ASP A 264 7.52 16.86 12.25
N LEU A 265 8.17 16.19 13.19
CA LEU A 265 7.54 15.82 14.47
C LEU A 265 7.27 17.05 15.34
N GLU A 266 8.18 18.02 15.33
CA GLU A 266 8.02 19.25 16.12
C GLU A 266 6.87 20.09 15.57
N ALA A 267 6.81 20.26 14.25
CA ALA A 267 5.70 20.95 13.60
C ALA A 267 4.35 20.27 13.83
N TYR A 268 4.33 18.91 13.84
CA TYR A 268 3.14 18.14 14.16
C TYR A 268 2.65 18.42 15.59
N TYR A 269 3.55 18.43 16.59
CA TYR A 269 3.19 18.75 17.96
C TYR A 269 2.72 20.20 18.12
N GLU A 270 3.40 21.17 17.50
CA GLU A 270 3.01 22.58 17.56
C GLU A 270 1.59 22.86 17.08
N ARG A 271 1.14 22.15 16.02
CA ARG A 271 -0.25 22.24 15.53
C ARG A 271 -1.23 21.77 16.60
N LEU A 272 -0.96 20.59 17.17
CA LEU A 272 -1.84 19.99 18.16
C LEU A 272 -1.92 20.80 19.46
N GLU A 273 -0.82 21.42 19.90
CA GLU A 273 -0.79 22.34 21.04
C GLU A 273 -1.69 23.57 20.81
N LYS A 274 -1.77 24.04 19.56
CA LYS A 274 -2.68 25.11 19.15
C LYS A 274 -4.13 24.66 18.93
N ASN A 275 -4.47 23.38 19.19
CA ASN A 275 -5.73 22.74 18.85
C ASN A 275 -6.10 22.80 17.37
N GLU A 276 -5.11 22.71 16.50
CA GLU A 276 -5.26 22.68 15.05
C GLU A 276 -5.08 21.24 14.55
N ILE A 277 -5.89 20.81 13.57
CA ILE A 277 -5.66 19.57 12.83
C ILE A 277 -4.33 19.73 12.08
N PRO A 278 -3.37 18.78 12.20
CA PRO A 278 -1.98 18.98 11.78
C PRO A 278 -1.75 18.82 10.27
N VAL A 279 -2.70 19.27 9.44
CA VAL A 279 -2.64 19.20 7.98
C VAL A 279 -1.74 20.29 7.43
N CYS A 280 -0.67 19.91 6.71
CA CYS A 280 0.24 20.84 6.03
C CYS A 280 -0.12 21.09 4.57
N LYS A 281 -0.80 20.15 3.91
CA LYS A 281 -1.26 20.31 2.53
C LYS A 281 -2.47 19.43 2.25
N GLY A 282 -3.27 19.84 1.27
CA GLY A 282 -4.42 19.08 0.83
C GLY A 282 -4.83 19.47 -0.59
N HIS A 283 -5.75 18.71 -1.12
CA HIS A 283 -6.33 18.95 -2.42
C HIS A 283 -7.81 18.58 -2.41
N ILE A 284 -8.66 19.56 -2.74
CA ILE A 284 -10.10 19.33 -2.95
C ILE A 284 -10.32 18.99 -4.41
N LEU A 285 -10.98 17.88 -4.68
CA LEU A 285 -11.25 17.38 -6.02
C LEU A 285 -12.41 18.15 -6.64
N ASN A 286 -12.20 18.67 -7.85
CA ASN A 286 -13.27 19.23 -8.67
C ASN A 286 -14.05 18.13 -9.41
N PRO A 287 -15.17 18.43 -10.11
CA PRO A 287 -15.94 17.42 -10.84
C PRO A 287 -15.13 16.62 -11.86
N GLU A 288 -14.19 17.25 -12.57
CA GLU A 288 -13.29 16.55 -13.52
C GLU A 288 -12.38 15.55 -12.78
N ASP A 289 -11.77 15.97 -11.67
CA ASP A 289 -10.92 15.10 -10.85
C ASP A 289 -11.68 13.84 -10.38
N LEU A 290 -12.96 13.99 -10.03
CA LEU A 290 -13.80 12.86 -9.59
C LEU A 290 -14.07 11.86 -10.73
N ILE A 291 -14.26 12.34 -11.95
CA ILE A 291 -14.41 11.50 -13.14
C ILE A 291 -13.10 10.76 -13.41
N ILE A 292 -12.00 11.48 -13.47
CA ILE A 292 -10.65 10.92 -13.69
C ILE A 292 -10.30 9.89 -12.61
N ARG A 293 -10.56 10.22 -11.34
CA ARG A 293 -10.35 9.28 -10.23
C ARG A 293 -11.11 7.97 -10.44
N ARG A 294 -12.35 8.03 -10.94
CA ARG A 294 -13.16 6.84 -11.22
C ARG A 294 -12.56 5.99 -12.34
N HIS A 295 -12.10 6.60 -13.43
CA HIS A 295 -11.42 5.88 -14.51
C HIS A 295 -10.14 5.20 -14.00
N ILE A 296 -9.31 5.90 -13.25
CA ILE A 296 -8.08 5.34 -12.68
C ILE A 296 -8.40 4.18 -11.73
N LEU A 297 -9.40 4.31 -10.85
CA LEU A 297 -9.81 3.22 -9.95
C LEU A 297 -10.35 2.00 -10.72
N ASN A 298 -11.15 2.21 -11.77
CA ASN A 298 -11.64 1.11 -12.59
C ASN A 298 -10.49 0.37 -13.27
N LEU A 299 -9.55 1.08 -13.89
CA LEU A 299 -8.36 0.49 -14.50
C LEU A 299 -7.50 -0.25 -13.49
N MET A 300 -7.23 0.34 -12.33
CA MET A 300 -6.39 -0.28 -11.29
C MET A 300 -7.03 -1.51 -10.66
N CYS A 301 -8.36 -1.56 -10.51
CA CYS A 301 -9.04 -2.62 -9.77
C CYS A 301 -9.72 -3.66 -10.68
N GLN A 302 -10.03 -3.31 -11.93
CA GLN A 302 -10.81 -4.14 -12.86
C GLN A 302 -10.14 -4.31 -14.22
N PHE A 303 -9.04 -3.60 -14.50
CA PHE A 303 -8.35 -3.57 -15.79
C PHE A 303 -9.20 -3.14 -16.97
N THR A 304 -10.31 -2.46 -16.70
CA THR A 304 -11.20 -1.91 -17.72
C THR A 304 -11.79 -0.59 -17.25
N THR A 305 -12.13 0.29 -18.17
CA THR A 305 -12.93 1.50 -17.88
C THR A 305 -13.75 1.91 -19.08
N SER A 306 -14.91 2.53 -18.81
CA SER A 306 -15.85 2.96 -19.87
C SER A 306 -16.36 4.37 -19.60
N TRP A 307 -16.58 5.14 -20.67
CA TRP A 307 -17.23 6.46 -20.67
C TRP A 307 -18.54 6.45 -21.47
N ALA A 308 -19.20 5.29 -21.55
CA ALA A 308 -20.51 5.17 -22.18
C ALA A 308 -21.58 5.98 -21.44
N GLN A 309 -21.46 6.07 -20.10
CA GLN A 309 -22.36 6.84 -19.26
C GLN A 309 -21.96 8.34 -19.27
N PRO A 310 -22.93 9.27 -19.43
CA PRO A 310 -22.64 10.70 -19.50
C PRO A 310 -21.82 11.25 -18.33
N GLU A 311 -22.05 10.75 -17.11
CA GLU A 311 -21.36 11.16 -15.90
C GLU A 311 -19.89 10.71 -15.83
N LEU A 312 -19.45 9.86 -16.75
CA LEU A 312 -18.06 9.41 -16.89
C LEU A 312 -17.37 10.03 -18.11
N GLN A 313 -18.02 10.96 -18.81
CA GLN A 313 -17.44 11.68 -19.93
C GLN A 313 -16.69 12.92 -19.44
N PHE A 314 -15.57 13.23 -20.08
CA PHE A 314 -14.78 14.44 -19.84
C PHE A 314 -14.20 14.97 -21.15
N ALA A 315 -13.85 16.24 -21.18
CA ALA A 315 -13.54 16.95 -22.43
C ALA A 315 -12.28 16.40 -23.13
N GLU A 316 -11.27 16.00 -22.38
CA GLU A 316 -9.97 15.60 -22.90
C GLU A 316 -9.85 14.08 -23.18
N ILE A 317 -10.95 13.35 -23.27
CA ILE A 317 -10.93 11.90 -23.54
C ILE A 317 -10.16 11.57 -24.83
N ASP A 318 -10.33 12.34 -25.90
CA ASP A 318 -9.63 12.12 -27.16
C ASP A 318 -8.10 12.26 -27.01
N GLN A 319 -7.63 13.19 -26.19
CA GLN A 319 -6.23 13.36 -25.87
C GLN A 319 -5.66 12.14 -25.11
N VAL A 320 -6.42 11.61 -24.16
CA VAL A 320 -6.07 10.37 -23.44
C VAL A 320 -5.95 9.19 -24.40
N LEU A 321 -6.93 9.03 -25.31
CA LEU A 321 -6.92 7.95 -26.30
C LEU A 321 -5.73 8.08 -27.27
N GLN A 322 -5.38 9.30 -27.66
CA GLN A 322 -4.20 9.55 -28.50
C GLN A 322 -2.91 9.12 -27.80
N GLN A 323 -2.76 9.42 -26.51
CA GLN A 323 -1.59 8.98 -25.72
C GLN A 323 -1.50 7.46 -25.57
N LEU A 324 -2.65 6.78 -25.47
CA LEU A 324 -2.71 5.33 -25.37
C LEU A 324 -2.56 4.60 -26.72
N SER A 325 -2.54 5.31 -27.85
CA SER A 325 -2.52 4.72 -29.18
C SER A 325 -1.28 3.84 -29.47
N GLU A 326 -0.12 4.20 -28.92
CA GLU A 326 1.10 3.38 -29.03
C GLU A 326 0.97 2.10 -28.20
N MET A 327 0.48 2.19 -26.98
CA MET A 327 0.25 1.02 -26.12
C MET A 327 -0.79 0.07 -26.74
N GLN A 328 -1.79 0.61 -27.45
CA GLN A 328 -2.72 -0.23 -28.22
C GLN A 328 -2.02 -0.96 -29.38
N LYS A 329 -1.14 -0.29 -30.12
CA LYS A 329 -0.35 -0.93 -31.20
C LYS A 329 0.56 -2.02 -30.67
N ASP A 330 1.09 -1.84 -29.45
CA ASP A 330 1.92 -2.82 -28.75
C ASP A 330 1.11 -3.97 -28.13
N GLY A 331 -0.24 -3.96 -28.29
CA GLY A 331 -1.12 -5.02 -27.79
C GLY A 331 -1.34 -5.00 -26.28
N LEU A 332 -1.04 -3.87 -25.60
CA LEU A 332 -1.18 -3.76 -24.15
C LEU A 332 -2.62 -3.46 -23.69
N LEU A 333 -3.44 -2.94 -24.60
CA LEU A 333 -4.86 -2.63 -24.35
C LEU A 333 -5.65 -2.63 -25.66
N HIS A 334 -6.97 -2.75 -25.52
CA HIS A 334 -7.93 -2.59 -26.61
C HIS A 334 -8.80 -1.37 -26.34
N ILE A 335 -8.88 -0.46 -27.31
CA ILE A 335 -9.78 0.69 -27.29
C ILE A 335 -10.95 0.36 -28.23
N SER A 336 -12.15 0.31 -27.69
CA SER A 336 -13.40 0.24 -28.43
C SER A 336 -14.09 1.61 -28.46
N GLU A 337 -15.33 1.71 -28.95
CA GLU A 337 -16.01 3.00 -29.13
C GLU A 337 -16.09 3.82 -27.82
N LYS A 338 -16.33 3.20 -26.68
CA LYS A 338 -16.48 3.90 -25.39
C LYS A 338 -15.88 3.12 -24.21
N GLN A 339 -14.87 2.29 -24.45
CA GLN A 339 -14.28 1.45 -23.42
C GLN A 339 -12.81 1.17 -23.72
N ILE A 340 -12.03 0.99 -22.66
CA ILE A 340 -10.68 0.46 -22.68
C ILE A 340 -10.65 -0.83 -21.88
N ASP A 341 -10.07 -1.88 -22.47
CA ASP A 341 -9.80 -3.15 -21.81
C ASP A 341 -8.29 -3.42 -21.85
N VAL A 342 -7.69 -3.63 -20.70
CA VAL A 342 -6.25 -3.89 -20.56
C VAL A 342 -6.00 -5.38 -20.77
N THR A 343 -5.05 -5.74 -21.62
CA THR A 343 -4.66 -7.14 -21.86
C THR A 343 -3.82 -7.68 -20.71
N ASP A 344 -3.60 -9.00 -20.66
CA ASP A 344 -2.72 -9.62 -19.64
C ASP A 344 -1.30 -9.06 -19.69
N GLU A 345 -0.77 -8.78 -20.89
CA GLU A 345 0.51 -8.10 -21.04
C GLU A 345 0.46 -6.65 -20.57
N GLY A 346 -0.66 -5.95 -20.81
CA GLY A 346 -0.86 -4.57 -20.40
C GLY A 346 -0.98 -4.38 -18.89
N LYS A 347 -1.37 -5.41 -18.13
CA LYS A 347 -1.45 -5.34 -16.66
C LYS A 347 -0.11 -4.92 -16.01
N LYS A 348 1.00 -5.33 -16.60
CA LYS A 348 2.36 -4.93 -16.18
C LYS A 348 2.58 -3.42 -16.28
N PHE A 349 1.87 -2.77 -17.20
CA PHE A 349 1.97 -1.34 -17.52
C PHE A 349 0.76 -0.53 -17.02
N ILE A 350 -0.03 -1.08 -16.10
CA ILE A 350 -1.27 -0.43 -15.63
C ILE A 350 -1.03 0.98 -15.10
N ARG A 351 0.11 1.23 -14.44
CA ARG A 351 0.50 2.58 -13.98
C ARG A 351 0.67 3.53 -15.16
N ASN A 352 1.32 3.10 -16.22
CA ASN A 352 1.56 3.92 -17.42
C ASN A 352 0.24 4.21 -18.13
N ILE A 353 -0.67 3.21 -18.19
CA ILE A 353 -2.02 3.39 -18.73
C ILE A 353 -2.79 4.42 -17.88
N CYS A 354 -2.75 4.31 -16.57
CA CYS A 354 -3.39 5.27 -15.66
C CYS A 354 -2.79 6.68 -15.75
N MET A 355 -1.49 6.82 -16.03
CA MET A 355 -0.84 8.13 -16.20
C MET A 355 -1.41 8.90 -17.38
N ALA A 356 -1.93 8.25 -18.42
CA ALA A 356 -2.62 8.91 -19.54
C ALA A 356 -3.91 9.64 -19.09
N PHE A 357 -4.50 9.20 -17.98
CA PHE A 357 -5.66 9.85 -17.36
C PHE A 357 -5.27 10.95 -16.35
N ASP A 358 -4.01 11.09 -15.97
CA ASP A 358 -3.58 12.14 -15.03
C ASP A 358 -3.43 13.49 -15.75
N LEU A 359 -4.58 14.13 -16.03
CA LEU A 359 -4.63 15.42 -16.71
C LEU A 359 -3.90 16.53 -15.94
N ARG A 360 -3.84 16.43 -14.61
CA ARG A 360 -3.11 17.40 -13.78
C ARG A 360 -1.61 17.31 -13.98
N LEU A 361 -1.08 16.09 -14.00
CA LEU A 361 0.33 15.84 -14.31
C LEU A 361 0.67 16.35 -15.71
N GLN A 362 -0.19 16.08 -16.70
CA GLN A 362 0.01 16.53 -18.08
C GLN A 362 0.00 18.05 -18.23
N ARG A 363 -0.91 18.74 -17.54
CA ARG A 363 -1.02 20.21 -17.57
C ARG A 363 0.12 20.91 -16.80
N LYS A 364 0.76 20.22 -15.87
CA LYS A 364 1.86 20.75 -15.03
C LYS A 364 3.00 19.74 -14.95
N MET A 365 3.59 19.42 -16.11
CA MET A 365 4.75 18.52 -16.13
C MET A 365 5.87 19.10 -15.27
N PRO A 366 6.33 18.35 -14.25
CA PRO A 366 7.44 18.78 -13.42
C PRO A 366 8.75 18.75 -14.20
N GLU A 367 9.59 19.76 -14.01
CA GLU A 367 10.93 19.86 -14.65
C GLU A 367 11.91 18.80 -14.14
N THR A 368 11.62 18.15 -13.01
CA THR A 368 12.46 17.13 -12.37
C THR A 368 11.76 15.79 -12.28
N LYS A 369 12.51 14.68 -12.35
CA LYS A 369 11.97 13.34 -12.12
C LYS A 369 11.36 13.23 -10.71
N ILE A 370 10.06 13.06 -10.63
CA ILE A 370 9.33 12.91 -9.35
C ILE A 370 9.17 11.44 -8.97
N PHE A 371 9.12 10.54 -9.96
CA PHE A 371 8.84 9.12 -9.75
C PHE A 371 10.08 8.27 -9.98
N SER A 372 10.21 7.18 -9.21
CA SER A 372 11.13 6.10 -9.54
C SER A 372 10.73 5.49 -10.90
N MET A 373 11.72 5.03 -11.65
CA MET A 373 11.46 4.32 -12.91
C MET A 373 10.57 3.09 -12.61
N THR A 374 9.49 2.94 -13.36
CA THR A 374 8.77 1.67 -13.46
C THR A 374 9.66 0.64 -14.14
N VAL A 375 9.46 -0.61 -13.84
CA VAL A 375 10.24 -1.73 -14.44
C VAL A 375 9.99 -1.77 -15.92
#